data_8ac71f3c58c6dc2c32a1c95208c4e595
#
_entry.id   8ac71f3c58c6dc2c32a1c95208c4e595
#
_cell.length_a   1.000
_cell.length_b   1.000
_cell.length_c   1.000
_cell.angle_alpha   90.00
_cell.angle_beta   90.00
_cell.angle_gamma   90.00
#
_symmetry.space_group_name_H-M   'P 1'
#
loop_
_entity.id
_entity.type
_entity.pdbx_description
1 polymer ?
#
loop_
_entity_poly.entity_id
_entity_poly.type
_entity_poly.pdbx_seq_one_letter_code
_entity_poly.pdbx_strand_id
1 'polypeptide(L)'
;MLSYRHAFHAGNHADVLKHLVLIELLDYYGRKDKPWYYIDTHAGGGCYALDSEQAGKTAEAADGIGRLWGHEDLPPAVAAYVAAVGQFNPQGRLLFYPGSPALAMTRARAQDRLRLFELHPADFESLQRTFASEQERVQVRRADGFAALKSLLPPPSRRAVVLIDPPYE
;
A
#
# COMPACT_ATOMS: atom_id res chain seq x y z
N MET A 1 -0.99 -8.31 -21.68
CA MET A 1 -2.38 -7.81 -21.54
C MET A 1 -2.52 -7.29 -20.10
N LEU A 2 -2.90 -6.02 -19.88
CA LEU A 2 -3.09 -5.47 -18.53
C LEU A 2 -4.52 -5.82 -18.05
N SER A 3 -4.79 -7.10 -17.83
CA SER A 3 -6.13 -7.58 -17.41
C SER A 3 -6.29 -7.63 -15.89
N TYR A 4 -5.18 -7.75 -15.15
CA TYR A 4 -5.22 -7.80 -13.70
C TYR A 4 -5.58 -6.44 -13.11
N ARG A 5 -6.57 -6.43 -12.22
CA ARG A 5 -6.93 -5.25 -11.42
C ARG A 5 -6.98 -5.64 -9.96
N HIS A 6 -6.08 -5.06 -9.17
CA HIS A 6 -5.97 -5.36 -7.74
C HIS A 6 -7.25 -5.06 -6.96
N ALA A 7 -8.10 -4.17 -7.45
CA ALA A 7 -9.39 -3.84 -6.85
C ALA A 7 -10.31 -5.06 -6.61
N PHE A 8 -10.13 -6.15 -7.36
CA PHE A 8 -10.89 -7.39 -7.16
C PHE A 8 -10.41 -8.22 -5.96
N HIS A 9 -9.15 -8.03 -5.55
CA HIS A 9 -8.46 -8.84 -4.55
C HIS A 9 -8.09 -8.05 -3.30
N ALA A 10 -8.42 -6.75 -3.28
CA ALA A 10 -8.04 -5.84 -2.21
C ALA A 10 -8.52 -6.33 -0.83
N GLY A 11 -7.58 -6.43 0.12
CA GLY A 11 -7.85 -6.88 1.47
C GLY A 11 -7.96 -8.39 1.66
N ASN A 12 -7.62 -9.21 0.67
CA ASN A 12 -7.58 -10.66 0.80
C ASN A 12 -6.43 -11.11 1.75
N HIS A 13 -6.35 -12.42 2.02
CA HIS A 13 -5.34 -12.97 2.93
C HIS A 13 -3.89 -12.71 2.47
N ALA A 14 -3.62 -12.64 1.17
CA ALA A 14 -2.29 -12.33 0.65
C ALA A 14 -1.92 -10.85 0.91
N ASP A 15 -2.87 -9.95 0.73
CA ASP A 15 -2.72 -8.54 1.10
C ASP A 15 -2.49 -8.37 2.61
N VAL A 16 -3.23 -9.09 3.44
CA VAL A 16 -3.04 -9.07 4.90
C VAL A 16 -1.59 -9.41 5.26
N LEU A 17 -1.06 -10.52 4.74
CA LEU A 17 0.31 -10.95 5.02
C LEU A 17 1.33 -9.93 4.49
N LYS A 18 1.20 -9.52 3.24
CA LYS A 18 2.09 -8.54 2.59
C LYS A 18 2.13 -7.22 3.35
N HIS A 19 0.99 -6.68 3.68
CA HIS A 19 0.87 -5.37 4.30
C HIS A 19 1.24 -5.38 5.79
N LEU A 20 1.01 -6.50 6.49
CA LEU A 20 1.52 -6.69 7.84
C LEU A 20 3.06 -6.63 7.85
N VAL A 21 3.71 -7.39 6.97
CA VAL A 21 5.17 -7.36 6.85
C VAL A 21 5.67 -5.97 6.46
N LEU A 22 4.98 -5.29 5.54
CA LEU A 22 5.33 -3.92 5.15
C LEU A 22 5.29 -2.95 6.33
N ILE A 23 4.23 -2.96 7.13
CA ILE A 23 4.08 -2.10 8.32
C ILE A 23 5.21 -2.36 9.32
N GLU A 24 5.50 -3.62 9.64
CA GLU A 24 6.59 -3.99 10.55
C GLU A 24 7.96 -3.50 10.05
N LEU A 25 8.23 -3.64 8.75
CA LEU A 25 9.47 -3.14 8.14
C LEU A 25 9.57 -1.61 8.22
N LEU A 26 8.50 -0.89 7.92
CA LEU A 26 8.49 0.57 7.97
C LEU A 26 8.60 1.09 9.41
N ASP A 27 7.96 0.44 10.37
CA ASP A 27 8.10 0.75 11.79
C ASP A 27 9.54 0.52 12.27
N TYR A 28 10.18 -0.57 11.81
CA TYR A 28 11.61 -0.80 12.08
C TYR A 28 12.50 0.30 11.47
N TYR A 29 12.23 0.70 10.22
CA TYR A 29 12.98 1.78 9.55
C TYR A 29 12.77 3.13 10.24
N GLY A 30 11.58 3.38 10.78
CA GLY A 30 11.23 4.59 11.53
C GLY A 30 11.98 4.77 12.85
N ARG A 31 12.55 3.71 13.43
CA ARG A 31 13.30 3.77 14.71
C ARG A 31 14.56 4.64 14.64
N LYS A 32 15.13 4.83 13.45
CA LYS A 32 16.30 5.71 13.26
C LYS A 32 15.85 7.04 12.68
N ASP A 33 16.38 8.13 13.21
CA ASP A 33 16.13 9.47 12.67
C ASP A 33 16.99 9.74 11.43
N LYS A 34 16.86 8.86 10.44
CA LYS A 34 17.44 8.99 9.10
C LYS A 34 16.34 8.79 8.08
N PRO A 35 16.28 9.60 7.02
CA PRO A 35 15.26 9.45 5.98
C PRO A 35 15.39 8.08 5.31
N TRP A 36 14.25 7.58 4.84
CA TRP A 36 14.15 6.37 4.03
C TRP A 36 13.30 6.62 2.79
N TYR A 37 13.48 5.76 1.82
CA TYR A 37 12.67 5.71 0.60
C TYR A 37 11.80 4.46 0.63
N TYR A 38 10.53 4.62 0.29
CA TYR A 38 9.66 3.53 -0.10
C TYR A 38 9.53 3.51 -1.61
N ILE A 39 9.77 2.36 -2.21
CA ILE A 39 9.69 2.17 -3.65
C ILE A 39 8.72 1.02 -3.90
N ASP A 40 7.64 1.31 -4.62
CA ASP A 40 6.62 0.33 -4.99
C ASP A 40 6.60 0.16 -6.50
N THR A 41 6.96 -1.02 -6.97
CA THR A 41 7.07 -1.29 -8.41
C THR A 41 5.72 -1.59 -9.07
N HIS A 42 4.69 -1.93 -8.28
CA HIS A 42 3.34 -2.28 -8.72
C HIS A 42 2.32 -1.70 -7.72
N ALA A 43 2.23 -0.36 -7.71
CA ALA A 43 1.59 0.37 -6.61
C ALA A 43 0.05 0.29 -6.60
N GLY A 44 -0.57 -0.15 -7.69
CA GLY A 44 -2.03 -0.21 -7.80
C GLY A 44 -2.72 1.14 -7.71
N GLY A 45 -4.00 1.15 -7.33
CA GLY A 45 -4.82 2.35 -7.25
C GLY A 45 -4.69 3.18 -5.97
N GLY A 46 -3.90 2.72 -5.00
CA GLY A 46 -3.63 3.41 -3.74
C GLY A 46 -4.64 3.14 -2.63
N CYS A 47 -5.94 3.24 -2.88
CA CYS A 47 -7.00 2.92 -1.93
C CYS A 47 -8.21 2.35 -2.67
N TYR A 48 -8.91 1.40 -2.06
CA TYR A 48 -9.98 0.62 -2.68
C TYR A 48 -11.25 0.67 -1.83
N ALA A 49 -12.40 0.98 -2.47
CA ALA A 49 -13.70 0.85 -1.82
C ALA A 49 -14.13 -0.63 -1.83
N LEU A 50 -14.43 -1.17 -0.65
CA LEU A 50 -14.82 -2.58 -0.47
C LEU A 50 -16.30 -2.85 -0.78
N ASP A 51 -17.12 -1.81 -0.85
CA ASP A 51 -18.53 -1.85 -1.25
C ASP A 51 -18.75 -1.72 -2.76
N SER A 52 -17.66 -1.56 -3.53
CA SER A 52 -17.73 -1.47 -4.99
C SER A 52 -18.23 -2.79 -5.61
N GLU A 53 -18.86 -2.72 -6.78
CA GLU A 53 -19.29 -3.91 -7.53
C GLU A 53 -18.12 -4.89 -7.80
N GLN A 54 -16.91 -4.35 -7.89
CA GLN A 54 -15.69 -5.13 -8.09
C GLN A 54 -15.31 -5.90 -6.82
N ALA A 55 -15.28 -5.26 -5.65
CA ALA A 55 -14.99 -5.91 -4.37
C ALA A 55 -16.10 -6.88 -3.94
N GLY A 56 -17.36 -6.58 -4.22
CA GLY A 56 -18.50 -7.45 -3.88
C GLY A 56 -18.53 -8.78 -4.63
N LYS A 57 -17.87 -8.86 -5.79
CA LYS A 57 -17.84 -10.09 -6.61
C LYS A 57 -16.95 -11.18 -6.04
N THR A 58 -15.93 -10.85 -5.29
CA THR A 58 -14.93 -11.84 -4.83
C THR A 58 -15.09 -12.25 -3.38
N ALA A 59 -15.76 -11.45 -2.56
CA ALA A 59 -15.85 -11.64 -1.11
C ALA A 59 -14.49 -11.86 -0.41
N GLU A 60 -13.38 -11.63 -1.12
CA GLU A 60 -12.02 -11.94 -0.65
C GLU A 60 -11.61 -11.09 0.56
N ALA A 61 -12.06 -9.83 0.61
CA ALA A 61 -11.82 -8.99 1.77
C ALA A 61 -12.46 -9.55 3.05
N ALA A 62 -13.60 -10.22 2.95
CA ALA A 62 -14.27 -10.84 4.09
C ALA A 62 -13.41 -11.98 4.68
N ASP A 63 -12.72 -12.75 3.82
CA ASP A 63 -11.82 -13.83 4.22
C ASP A 63 -10.39 -13.36 4.58
N GLY A 64 -10.07 -12.11 4.32
CA GLY A 64 -8.81 -11.47 4.67
C GLY A 64 -8.96 -10.51 5.86
N ILE A 65 -8.88 -9.20 5.56
CA ILE A 65 -8.97 -8.15 6.59
C ILE A 65 -10.27 -8.21 7.40
N GLY A 66 -11.38 -8.65 6.81
CA GLY A 66 -12.66 -8.78 7.48
C GLY A 66 -12.62 -9.72 8.68
N ARG A 67 -11.79 -10.77 8.63
CA ARG A 67 -11.60 -11.70 9.76
C ARG A 67 -10.84 -11.08 10.93
N LEU A 68 -10.12 -10.00 10.71
CA LEU A 68 -9.33 -9.31 11.74
C LEU A 68 -10.06 -8.08 12.28
N TRP A 69 -11.01 -7.55 11.49
CA TRP A 69 -11.70 -6.31 11.81
C TRP A 69 -12.61 -6.45 13.02
N GLY A 70 -12.45 -5.55 14.00
CA GLY A 70 -13.25 -5.56 15.22
C GLY A 70 -12.82 -6.55 16.29
N HIS A 71 -11.73 -7.31 16.08
CA HIS A 71 -11.17 -8.18 17.12
C HIS A 71 -10.28 -7.37 18.07
N GLU A 72 -10.45 -7.57 19.39
CA GLU A 72 -9.70 -6.85 20.43
C GLU A 72 -8.40 -7.57 20.80
N ASP A 73 -8.38 -8.91 20.78
CA ASP A 73 -7.23 -9.73 21.18
C ASP A 73 -6.35 -10.12 19.99
N LEU A 74 -5.77 -9.11 19.32
CA LEU A 74 -4.85 -9.35 18.22
C LEU A 74 -3.38 -9.31 18.69
N PRO A 75 -2.50 -10.16 18.13
CA PRO A 75 -1.06 -10.01 18.33
C PRO A 75 -0.60 -8.59 17.96
N PRO A 76 0.42 -8.02 18.64
CA PRO A 76 0.81 -6.62 18.48
C PRO A 76 1.05 -6.19 17.01
N ALA A 77 1.73 -7.00 16.22
CA ALA A 77 1.98 -6.71 14.81
C ALA A 77 0.68 -6.66 13.98
N VAL A 78 -0.25 -7.59 14.26
CA VAL A 78 -1.56 -7.63 13.59
C VAL A 78 -2.42 -6.43 14.01
N ALA A 79 -2.39 -6.09 15.31
CA ALA A 79 -3.10 -4.91 15.82
C ALA A 79 -2.58 -3.62 15.18
N ALA A 80 -1.27 -3.46 15.03
CA ALA A 80 -0.64 -2.30 14.37
C ALA A 80 -1.06 -2.19 12.89
N TYR A 81 -1.15 -3.32 12.18
CA TYR A 81 -1.65 -3.37 10.81
C TYR A 81 -3.13 -3.00 10.74
N VAL A 82 -3.99 -3.60 11.57
CA VAL A 82 -5.43 -3.30 11.60
C VAL A 82 -5.67 -1.83 11.96
N ALA A 83 -4.92 -1.28 12.92
CA ALA A 83 -4.97 0.13 13.26
C ALA A 83 -4.59 1.05 12.08
N ALA A 84 -3.60 0.65 11.25
CA ALA A 84 -3.24 1.40 10.05
C ALA A 84 -4.38 1.40 9.02
N VAL A 85 -5.04 0.26 8.79
CA VAL A 85 -6.26 0.18 7.95
C VAL A 85 -7.39 1.02 8.55
N GLY A 86 -7.50 1.06 9.86
CA GLY A 86 -8.50 1.83 10.60
C GLY A 86 -8.44 3.35 10.34
N GLN A 87 -7.26 3.90 10.04
CA GLN A 87 -7.11 5.32 9.71
C GLN A 87 -7.92 5.73 8.46
N PHE A 88 -8.19 4.79 7.57
CA PHE A 88 -9.01 4.99 6.37
C PHE A 88 -10.51 4.72 6.61
N ASN A 89 -10.85 4.27 7.81
CA ASN A 89 -12.20 3.88 8.21
C ASN A 89 -12.62 4.56 9.54
N PRO A 90 -12.62 5.90 9.63
CA PRO A 90 -12.80 6.63 10.90
C PRO A 90 -14.15 6.43 11.57
N GLN A 91 -15.14 5.91 10.83
CA GLN A 91 -16.47 5.60 11.38
C GLN A 91 -16.56 4.17 11.95
N GLY A 92 -15.44 3.42 12.02
CA GLY A 92 -15.40 2.07 12.55
C GLY A 92 -15.96 0.97 11.63
N ARG A 93 -16.51 1.33 10.46
CA ARG A 93 -16.97 0.38 9.45
C ARG A 93 -15.87 0.17 8.42
N LEU A 94 -15.59 -1.08 8.08
CA LEU A 94 -14.61 -1.43 7.06
C LEU A 94 -15.21 -1.18 5.66
N LEU A 95 -15.03 0.02 5.14
CA LEU A 95 -15.53 0.46 3.84
C LEU A 95 -14.40 0.65 2.80
N PHE A 96 -13.20 0.95 3.29
CA PHE A 96 -12.04 1.20 2.43
C PHE A 96 -10.87 0.33 2.85
N TYR A 97 -10.12 -0.12 1.85
CA TYR A 97 -8.88 -0.85 2.06
C TYR A 97 -7.70 -0.06 1.46
N PRO A 98 -6.74 0.38 2.27
CA PRO A 98 -5.55 1.04 1.78
C PRO A 98 -4.62 0.02 1.10
N GLY A 99 -4.18 0.33 -0.11
CA GLY A 99 -3.09 -0.41 -0.75
C GLY A 99 -1.74 -0.13 -0.09
N SER A 100 -0.71 -0.83 -0.54
CA SER A 100 0.66 -0.69 -0.02
C SER A 100 1.17 0.76 0.03
N PRO A 101 0.94 1.64 -0.99
CA PRO A 101 1.40 3.02 -0.92
C PRO A 101 0.71 3.84 0.18
N ALA A 102 -0.61 3.65 0.34
CA ALA A 102 -1.38 4.35 1.35
C ALA A 102 -0.97 3.92 2.77
N LEU A 103 -0.74 2.61 2.98
CA LEU A 103 -0.19 2.10 4.24
C LEU A 103 1.22 2.62 4.50
N ALA A 104 2.09 2.64 3.50
CA ALA A 104 3.44 3.20 3.63
C ALA A 104 3.40 4.68 4.04
N MET A 105 2.45 5.44 3.50
CA MET A 105 2.28 6.84 3.84
C MET A 105 1.87 7.05 5.31
N THR A 106 1.15 6.13 5.94
CA THR A 106 0.82 6.20 7.38
C THR A 106 2.06 6.15 8.29
N ARG A 107 3.18 5.68 7.78
CA ARG A 107 4.48 5.55 8.49
C ARG A 107 5.50 6.58 8.04
N ALA A 108 5.27 7.25 6.90
CA ALA A 108 6.21 8.20 6.33
C ALA A 108 6.22 9.52 7.12
N ARG A 109 7.44 9.95 7.50
CA ARG A 109 7.68 11.24 8.15
C ARG A 109 7.96 12.31 7.08
N ALA A 110 8.03 13.56 7.45
CA ALA A 110 8.27 14.69 6.52
C ALA A 110 9.54 14.52 5.66
N GLN A 111 10.57 13.86 6.19
CA GLN A 111 11.84 13.60 5.51
C GLN A 111 11.84 12.38 4.61
N ASP A 112 10.87 11.48 4.75
CA ASP A 112 10.80 10.24 3.98
C ASP A 112 10.20 10.48 2.60
N ARG A 113 10.47 9.62 1.65
CA ARG A 113 10.07 9.77 0.24
C ARG A 113 9.48 8.48 -0.30
N LEU A 114 8.42 8.62 -1.10
CA LEU A 114 7.78 7.51 -1.80
C LEU A 114 8.01 7.64 -3.32
N ARG A 115 8.27 6.51 -3.98
CA ARG A 115 8.41 6.37 -5.43
C ARG A 115 7.51 5.25 -5.88
N LEU A 116 6.43 5.59 -6.56
CA LEU A 116 5.31 4.71 -6.86
C LEU A 116 5.19 4.54 -8.37
N PHE A 117 5.12 3.29 -8.83
CA PHE A 117 5.02 2.93 -10.23
C PHE A 117 3.78 2.10 -10.48
N GLU A 118 3.04 2.48 -11.51
CA GLU A 118 1.85 1.77 -11.94
C GLU A 118 1.70 1.89 -13.46
N LEU A 119 1.49 0.77 -14.15
CA LEU A 119 1.35 0.74 -15.60
C LEU A 119 -0.12 0.82 -16.04
N HIS A 120 -1.05 0.27 -15.25
CA HIS A 120 -2.45 0.25 -15.61
C HIS A 120 -3.03 1.68 -15.55
N PRO A 121 -3.63 2.19 -16.66
CA PRO A 121 -4.03 3.59 -16.74
C PRO A 121 -5.00 4.03 -15.66
N ALA A 122 -6.05 3.25 -15.40
CA ALA A 122 -7.07 3.61 -14.41
C ALA A 122 -6.53 3.59 -12.97
N ASP A 123 -5.66 2.62 -12.66
CA ASP A 123 -5.04 2.52 -11.33
C ASP A 123 -4.01 3.64 -11.13
N PHE A 124 -3.23 3.98 -12.17
CA PHE A 124 -2.34 5.14 -12.14
C PHE A 124 -3.10 6.46 -11.88
N GLU A 125 -4.23 6.69 -12.56
CA GLU A 125 -5.05 7.88 -12.32
C GLU A 125 -5.62 7.91 -10.90
N SER A 126 -6.06 6.76 -10.38
CA SER A 126 -6.52 6.63 -8.99
C SER A 126 -5.40 6.93 -8.00
N LEU A 127 -4.22 6.35 -8.23
CA LEU A 127 -3.02 6.57 -7.42
C LEU A 127 -2.60 8.04 -7.42
N GLN A 128 -2.61 8.72 -8.57
CA GLN A 128 -2.33 10.15 -8.66
C GLN A 128 -3.32 10.98 -7.83
N ARG A 129 -4.60 10.67 -7.89
CA ARG A 129 -5.63 11.38 -7.08
C ARG A 129 -5.40 11.14 -5.59
N THR A 130 -5.09 9.91 -5.20
CA THR A 130 -4.81 9.56 -3.79
C THR A 130 -3.68 10.40 -3.20
N PHE A 131 -2.64 10.69 -3.98
CA PHE A 131 -1.45 11.42 -3.51
C PHE A 131 -1.34 12.85 -4.06
N ALA A 132 -2.43 13.44 -4.56
CA ALA A 132 -2.39 14.77 -5.17
C ALA A 132 -1.89 15.88 -4.23
N SER A 133 -2.14 15.78 -2.93
CA SER A 133 -1.67 16.72 -1.89
C SER A 133 -0.24 16.46 -1.40
N GLU A 134 0.38 15.35 -1.79
CA GLU A 134 1.65 14.87 -1.23
C GLU A 134 2.82 14.94 -2.22
N GLN A 135 2.72 15.76 -3.26
CA GLN A 135 3.67 15.81 -4.39
C GLN A 135 5.11 16.15 -3.98
N GLU A 136 5.32 16.81 -2.86
CA GLU A 136 6.66 17.09 -2.34
C GLU A 136 7.40 15.82 -1.87
N ARG A 137 6.66 14.82 -1.40
CA ARG A 137 7.20 13.59 -0.81
C ARG A 137 6.95 12.36 -1.67
N VAL A 138 5.86 12.37 -2.44
CA VAL A 138 5.39 11.23 -3.22
C VAL A 138 5.52 11.53 -4.72
N GLN A 139 6.24 10.67 -5.42
CA GLN A 139 6.33 10.71 -6.87
C GLN A 139 5.62 9.49 -7.46
N VAL A 140 4.55 9.74 -8.20
CA VAL A 140 3.79 8.71 -8.92
C VAL A 140 4.20 8.77 -10.39
N ARG A 141 4.55 7.61 -10.97
CA ARG A 141 4.95 7.51 -12.39
C ARG A 141 4.22 6.37 -13.08
N ARG A 142 3.73 6.63 -14.29
CA ARG A 142 3.24 5.59 -15.18
C ARG A 142 4.43 5.03 -15.96
N ALA A 143 5.10 4.04 -15.37
CA ALA A 143 6.30 3.43 -15.93
C ALA A 143 6.50 2.03 -15.36
N ASP A 144 7.35 1.25 -16.01
CA ASP A 144 7.82 -0.04 -15.52
C ASP A 144 8.67 0.15 -14.25
N GLY A 145 8.14 -0.35 -13.12
CA GLY A 145 8.79 -0.24 -11.82
C GLY A 145 10.10 -1.03 -11.75
N PHE A 146 10.21 -2.17 -12.42
CA PHE A 146 11.47 -2.94 -12.48
C PHE A 146 12.58 -2.15 -13.19
N ALA A 147 12.26 -1.56 -14.33
CA ALA A 147 13.22 -0.75 -15.06
C ALA A 147 13.68 0.48 -14.25
N ALA A 148 12.76 1.06 -13.48
CA ALA A 148 13.03 2.23 -12.65
C ALA A 148 14.01 1.95 -11.50
N LEU A 149 14.03 0.73 -10.94
CA LEU A 149 14.88 0.38 -9.79
C LEU A 149 16.36 0.68 -10.02
N LYS A 150 16.86 0.47 -11.25
CA LYS A 150 18.28 0.71 -11.59
C LYS A 150 18.70 2.16 -11.37
N SER A 151 17.77 3.11 -11.57
CA SER A 151 18.05 4.53 -11.40
C SER A 151 17.76 5.06 -9.99
N LEU A 152 17.00 4.30 -9.20
CA LEU A 152 16.57 4.69 -7.86
C LEU A 152 17.43 4.10 -6.74
N LEU A 153 18.21 3.07 -7.03
CA LEU A 153 19.03 2.36 -6.04
C LEU A 153 20.52 2.54 -6.30
N PRO A 154 21.31 2.85 -5.26
CA PRO A 154 20.86 3.21 -3.92
C PRO A 154 20.26 4.61 -3.87
N PRO A 155 19.25 4.89 -3.03
CA PRO A 155 18.72 6.24 -2.86
C PRO A 155 19.74 7.14 -2.12
N PRO A 156 19.57 8.49 -2.16
CA PRO A 156 20.47 9.41 -1.47
C PRO A 156 20.66 9.12 0.02
N SER A 157 19.60 8.66 0.70
CA SER A 157 19.63 8.25 2.11
C SER A 157 20.36 6.93 2.38
N ARG A 158 20.63 6.15 1.32
CA ARG A 158 21.11 4.74 1.38
C ARG A 158 20.23 3.82 2.22
N ARG A 159 18.94 4.17 2.33
CA ARG A 159 17.94 3.41 3.07
C ARG A 159 16.67 3.36 2.24
N ALA A 160 16.26 2.16 1.86
CA ALA A 160 15.02 1.93 1.12
C ALA A 160 14.32 0.65 1.58
N VAL A 161 13.00 0.68 1.52
CA VAL A 161 12.14 -0.49 1.47
C VAL A 161 11.58 -0.56 0.06
N VAL A 162 11.79 -1.67 -0.63
CA VAL A 162 11.30 -1.91 -1.99
C VAL A 162 10.25 -3.00 -1.93
N LEU A 163 9.04 -2.69 -2.36
CA LEU A 163 7.98 -3.66 -2.56
C LEU A 163 7.91 -4.05 -4.03
N ILE A 164 7.99 -5.36 -4.29
CA ILE A 164 7.91 -5.96 -5.61
C ILE A 164 6.81 -7.01 -5.55
N ASP A 165 5.64 -6.66 -6.05
CA ASP A 165 4.46 -7.52 -6.04
C ASP A 165 3.76 -7.51 -7.41
N PRO A 166 4.40 -8.14 -8.43
CA PRO A 166 3.82 -8.19 -9.76
C PRO A 166 2.62 -9.16 -9.80
N PRO A 167 1.65 -8.94 -10.71
CA PRO A 167 0.67 -9.97 -11.01
C PRO A 167 1.40 -11.20 -11.60
N TYR A 168 1.04 -12.38 -11.11
CA TYR A 168 1.61 -13.66 -11.55
C TYR A 168 0.77 -14.28 -12.71
N GLU A 169 0.50 -13.51 -13.74
CA GLU A 169 -0.20 -13.98 -14.95
C GLU A 169 0.73 -14.14 -16.15
#